data_aaf9874debb7a56f4af639d6a5fa1c29
#
_entry.id   aaf9874debb7a56f4af639d6a5fa1c29
#
_cell.length_a   1.000
_cell.length_b   1.000
_cell.length_c   1.000
_cell.angle_alpha   90.00
_cell.angle_beta   90.00
_cell.angle_gamma   90.00
#
_symmetry.space_group_name_H-M   'P 1'
#
loop_
_entity.id
_entity.type
_entity.pdbx_description
1 polymer ?
#
loop_
_entity_poly.entity_id
_entity_poly.type
_entity_poly.pdbx_seq_one_letter_code
_entity_poly.pdbx_strand_id
1 'polypeptide(L)'
;DSFVSVLLNGYGYPAVGAFPDTFSFGGQNLTTESYDPEGAKQVLEEAGWADTDGDGIREKDGQDLVIRWLTYPSRQELPLLAESAQATLKEIGMDVQVNCTSDSNTIRKDPAQWDVYASAMVTAPTGDPENFFTTCALDNSVSNNGHYHSVKLEELAKEMGKEFDV
;
A
#
# COMPACT_ATOMS: atom_id res chain seq x y z
N ASP A 1 6.92 -4.24 12.22
CA ASP A 1 8.09 -5.05 12.66
C ASP A 1 7.73 -6.54 12.83
N SER A 2 6.60 -6.88 13.47
CA SER A 2 6.19 -8.27 13.71
C SER A 2 6.03 -9.08 12.42
N PHE A 3 5.52 -8.49 11.34
CA PHE A 3 5.39 -9.16 10.04
C PHE A 3 6.74 -9.66 9.53
N VAL A 4 7.77 -8.80 9.54
CA VAL A 4 9.12 -9.17 9.08
C VAL A 4 9.77 -10.18 10.01
N SER A 5 9.73 -9.92 11.32
CA SER A 5 10.44 -10.77 12.30
C SER A 5 9.81 -12.15 12.49
N VAL A 6 8.50 -12.23 12.45
CA VAL A 6 7.74 -13.47 12.73
C VAL A 6 7.34 -14.21 11.46
N LEU A 7 6.65 -13.54 10.53
CA LEU A 7 6.12 -14.20 9.33
C LEU A 7 7.19 -14.38 8.25
N LEU A 8 8.13 -13.45 8.12
CA LEU A 8 9.23 -13.55 7.17
C LEU A 8 10.54 -14.05 7.78
N ASN A 9 10.54 -14.50 9.05
CA ASN A 9 11.74 -14.98 9.76
C ASN A 9 12.95 -14.03 9.68
N GLY A 10 12.70 -12.72 9.66
CA GLY A 10 13.73 -11.69 9.53
C GLY A 10 14.27 -11.47 8.11
N TYR A 11 13.73 -12.15 7.10
CA TYR A 11 14.10 -11.91 5.70
C TYR A 11 13.37 -10.69 5.15
N GLY A 12 13.98 -9.51 5.35
CA GLY A 12 13.47 -8.23 4.91
C GLY A 12 13.55 -7.16 5.99
N TYR A 13 13.08 -5.99 5.68
CA TYR A 13 12.95 -4.87 6.62
C TYR A 13 11.76 -3.99 6.20
N PRO A 14 11.13 -3.27 7.15
CA PRO A 14 10.08 -2.31 6.83
C PRO A 14 10.67 -1.17 5.98
N ALA A 15 10.09 -0.95 4.80
CA ALA A 15 10.50 0.14 3.94
C ALA A 15 9.84 1.45 4.38
N VAL A 16 10.55 2.57 4.25
CA VAL A 16 10.03 3.92 4.49
C VAL A 16 9.64 4.63 3.19
N GLY A 17 9.93 4.03 2.05
CA GLY A 17 9.62 4.58 0.72
C GLY A 17 9.72 3.53 -0.38
N ALA A 18 9.64 3.98 -1.62
CA ALA A 18 9.66 3.11 -2.79
C ALA A 18 11.02 2.46 -3.04
N PHE A 19 12.10 3.02 -2.53
CA PHE A 19 13.47 2.56 -2.77
C PHE A 19 14.15 2.13 -1.47
N PRO A 20 14.98 1.06 -1.51
CA PRO A 20 15.81 0.65 -0.39
C PRO A 20 16.75 1.77 0.09
N ASP A 21 17.00 1.83 1.40
CA ASP A 21 17.90 2.82 2.03
C ASP A 21 19.36 2.66 1.60
N THR A 22 19.71 1.55 0.96
CA THR A 22 21.03 1.29 0.38
C THR A 22 21.32 2.11 -0.87
N PHE A 23 20.30 2.69 -1.51
CA PHE A 23 20.48 3.62 -2.60
C PHE A 23 20.69 5.05 -2.07
N SER A 24 21.50 5.86 -2.77
CA SER A 24 21.71 7.27 -2.44
C SER A 24 20.42 8.11 -2.48
N PHE A 25 19.48 7.69 -3.30
CA PHE A 25 18.13 8.26 -3.45
C PHE A 25 17.05 7.49 -2.66
N GLY A 26 17.45 6.58 -1.77
CA GLY A 26 16.53 5.80 -0.92
C GLY A 26 15.84 6.62 0.16
N GLY A 27 15.18 5.95 1.10
CA GLY A 27 14.29 6.55 2.09
C GLY A 27 14.93 7.41 3.20
N GLN A 28 16.16 7.88 3.03
CA GLN A 28 16.97 8.53 4.08
C GLN A 28 16.34 9.77 4.71
N ASN A 29 15.47 10.48 3.99
CA ASN A 29 14.80 11.69 4.44
C ASN A 29 13.28 11.51 4.56
N LEU A 30 12.81 10.25 4.51
CA LEU A 30 11.40 9.93 4.64
C LEU A 30 11.11 9.45 6.07
N THR A 31 9.95 9.82 6.57
CA THR A 31 9.39 9.32 7.83
C THR A 31 8.10 8.58 7.52
N THR A 32 7.87 7.49 8.22
CA THR A 32 6.58 6.78 8.19
C THR A 32 5.85 7.03 9.48
N GLU A 33 4.53 6.99 9.42
CA GLU A 33 3.71 6.98 10.61
C GLU A 33 4.04 5.75 11.47
N SER A 34 4.04 5.93 12.78
CA SER A 34 4.21 4.82 13.71
C SER A 34 2.94 3.96 13.76
N TYR A 35 3.11 2.69 14.09
CA TYR A 35 1.96 1.83 14.38
C TYR A 35 1.27 2.32 15.65
N ASP A 36 0.09 2.91 15.50
CA ASP A 36 -0.72 3.50 16.58
C ASP A 36 -2.21 3.14 16.37
N PRO A 37 -2.63 1.96 16.81
CA PRO A 37 -4.04 1.54 16.66
C PRO A 37 -5.01 2.39 17.47
N GLU A 38 -4.60 2.95 18.60
CA GLU A 38 -5.49 3.83 19.40
C GLU A 38 -5.67 5.19 18.72
N GLY A 39 -4.61 5.78 18.17
CA GLY A 39 -4.72 6.98 17.34
C GLY A 39 -5.57 6.73 16.09
N ALA A 40 -5.44 5.56 15.45
CA ALA A 40 -6.27 5.19 14.31
C ALA A 40 -7.76 5.09 14.67
N LYS A 41 -8.11 4.50 15.82
CA LYS A 41 -9.50 4.48 16.34
C LYS A 41 -10.04 5.88 16.54
N GLN A 42 -9.25 6.78 17.15
CA GLN A 42 -9.64 8.16 17.37
C GLN A 42 -9.93 8.90 16.05
N VAL A 43 -9.06 8.75 15.05
CA VAL A 43 -9.27 9.36 13.72
C VAL A 43 -10.55 8.84 13.06
N LEU A 44 -10.84 7.55 13.18
CA LEU A 44 -12.08 6.96 12.66
C LEU A 44 -13.31 7.55 13.38
N GLU A 45 -13.28 7.69 14.70
CA GLU A 45 -14.35 8.27 15.49
C GLU A 45 -14.58 9.74 15.15
N GLU A 46 -13.53 10.54 15.04
CA GLU A 46 -13.59 11.94 14.61
C GLU A 46 -14.15 12.09 13.20
N ALA A 47 -13.89 11.10 12.32
CA ALA A 47 -14.46 11.04 10.98
C ALA A 47 -15.92 10.53 10.94
N GLY A 48 -16.49 10.13 12.10
CA GLY A 48 -17.87 9.67 12.23
C GLY A 48 -18.07 8.17 11.99
N TRP A 49 -17.01 7.38 12.00
CA TRP A 49 -17.09 5.92 11.96
C TRP A 49 -17.20 5.37 13.37
N ALA A 50 -18.30 4.68 13.70
CA ALA A 50 -18.55 4.11 15.01
C ALA A 50 -19.25 2.75 14.89
N ASP A 51 -18.91 1.82 15.76
CA ASP A 51 -19.67 0.56 15.92
C ASP A 51 -20.94 0.86 16.72
N THR A 52 -22.07 0.98 16.05
CA THR A 52 -23.34 1.40 16.67
C THR A 52 -24.27 0.22 16.94
N ASP A 53 -24.06 -0.95 16.33
CA ASP A 53 -24.86 -2.13 16.56
C ASP A 53 -24.15 -3.21 17.41
N GLY A 54 -22.85 -3.02 17.68
CA GLY A 54 -22.06 -3.86 18.58
C GLY A 54 -21.52 -5.14 17.95
N ASP A 55 -21.44 -5.21 16.64
CA ASP A 55 -20.91 -6.39 15.91
C ASP A 55 -19.38 -6.37 15.79
N GLY A 56 -18.74 -5.24 16.17
CA GLY A 56 -17.29 -5.04 16.15
C GLY A 56 -16.75 -4.44 14.86
N ILE A 57 -17.62 -4.12 13.91
CA ILE A 57 -17.27 -3.36 12.70
C ILE A 57 -17.83 -1.95 12.84
N ARG A 58 -17.11 -0.96 12.38
CA ARG A 58 -17.56 0.44 12.40
C ARG A 58 -18.40 0.72 11.16
N GLU A 59 -19.47 1.47 11.36
CA GLU A 59 -20.31 1.95 10.27
C GLU A 59 -20.43 3.48 10.27
N LYS A 60 -20.76 4.02 9.11
CA LYS A 60 -21.12 5.43 8.90
C LYS A 60 -22.23 5.53 7.87
N ASP A 61 -23.26 6.31 8.18
CA ASP A 61 -24.42 6.49 7.31
C ASP A 61 -25.11 5.17 6.92
N GLY A 62 -25.05 4.17 7.82
CA GLY A 62 -25.61 2.82 7.60
C GLY A 62 -24.80 1.92 6.69
N GLN A 63 -23.52 2.23 6.50
CA GLN A 63 -22.60 1.42 5.70
C GLN A 63 -21.41 1.01 6.57
N ASP A 64 -21.10 -0.29 6.56
CA ASP A 64 -19.95 -0.87 7.25
C ASP A 64 -18.63 -0.39 6.65
N LEU A 65 -17.61 -0.26 7.49
CA LEU A 65 -16.26 0.06 7.07
C LEU A 65 -15.58 -1.19 6.50
N VAL A 66 -15.81 -1.43 5.23
CA VAL A 66 -15.26 -2.56 4.47
C VAL A 66 -14.07 -2.12 3.65
N ILE A 67 -12.98 -2.88 3.71
CA ILE A 67 -11.77 -2.72 2.90
C ILE A 67 -11.62 -3.95 1.99
N ARG A 68 -11.78 -3.78 0.69
CA ARG A 68 -11.57 -4.85 -0.30
C ARG A 68 -10.09 -4.93 -0.66
N TRP A 69 -9.43 -5.96 -0.17
CA TRP A 69 -7.99 -6.17 -0.34
C TRP A 69 -7.72 -7.15 -1.47
N LEU A 70 -7.16 -6.67 -2.57
CA LEU A 70 -6.77 -7.48 -3.71
C LEU A 70 -5.29 -7.86 -3.63
N THR A 71 -4.97 -9.13 -3.86
CA THR A 71 -3.60 -9.62 -3.98
C THR A 71 -3.54 -10.91 -4.82
N TYR A 72 -2.37 -11.56 -4.91
CA TYR A 72 -2.18 -12.77 -5.70
C TYR A 72 -1.24 -13.79 -5.02
N PRO A 73 -1.41 -15.11 -5.30
CA PRO A 73 -0.72 -16.17 -4.55
C PRO A 73 0.71 -16.48 -5.04
N SER A 74 1.14 -15.96 -6.19
CA SER A 74 2.46 -16.28 -6.76
C SER A 74 3.65 -15.67 -5.98
N ARG A 75 3.38 -14.81 -5.01
CA ARG A 75 4.31 -14.27 -4.03
C ARG A 75 3.82 -14.66 -2.65
N GLN A 76 4.53 -15.55 -1.97
CA GLN A 76 4.10 -16.17 -0.71
C GLN A 76 3.88 -15.16 0.43
N GLU A 77 4.63 -14.07 0.44
CA GLU A 77 4.53 -13.00 1.42
C GLU A 77 3.23 -12.20 1.32
N LEU A 78 2.62 -12.09 0.14
CA LEU A 78 1.46 -11.23 -0.07
C LEU A 78 0.17 -11.77 0.60
N PRO A 79 -0.19 -13.06 0.50
CA PRO A 79 -1.30 -13.62 1.27
C PRO A 79 -1.10 -13.47 2.78
N LEU A 80 0.10 -13.71 3.29
CA LEU A 80 0.43 -13.54 4.71
C LEU A 80 0.27 -12.08 5.17
N LEU A 81 0.67 -11.13 4.32
CA LEU A 81 0.47 -9.71 4.59
C LEU A 81 -1.03 -9.37 4.66
N ALA A 82 -1.82 -9.89 3.73
CA ALA A 82 -3.26 -9.67 3.71
C ALA A 82 -3.96 -10.23 4.95
N GLU A 83 -3.61 -11.45 5.36
CA GLU A 83 -4.14 -12.08 6.59
C GLU A 83 -3.73 -11.31 7.85
N SER A 84 -2.48 -10.84 7.92
CA SER A 84 -1.99 -10.02 9.03
C SER A 84 -2.71 -8.67 9.08
N ALA A 85 -2.93 -8.03 7.93
CA ALA A 85 -3.67 -6.79 7.84
C ALA A 85 -5.14 -6.97 8.25
N GLN A 86 -5.79 -8.05 7.78
CA GLN A 86 -7.16 -8.39 8.16
C GLN A 86 -7.31 -8.52 9.68
N ALA A 87 -6.42 -9.29 10.32
CA ALA A 87 -6.46 -9.47 11.77
C ALA A 87 -6.26 -8.14 12.52
N THR A 88 -5.26 -7.34 12.11
CA THR A 88 -4.91 -6.08 12.78
C THR A 88 -5.97 -4.99 12.58
N LEU A 89 -6.51 -4.86 11.37
CA LEU A 89 -7.53 -3.85 11.06
C LEU A 89 -8.88 -4.18 11.68
N LYS A 90 -9.18 -5.46 11.89
CA LYS A 90 -10.36 -5.88 12.64
C LYS A 90 -10.36 -5.37 14.09
N GLU A 91 -9.19 -5.28 14.73
CA GLU A 91 -9.05 -4.75 16.10
C GLU A 91 -9.45 -3.27 16.23
N ILE A 92 -9.49 -2.55 15.12
CA ILE A 92 -9.91 -1.14 15.07
C ILE A 92 -11.26 -0.95 14.39
N GLY A 93 -11.98 -2.06 14.11
CA GLY A 93 -13.35 -2.03 13.60
C GLY A 93 -13.48 -1.96 12.08
N MET A 94 -12.51 -2.49 11.34
CA MET A 94 -12.59 -2.58 9.88
C MET A 94 -12.79 -4.04 9.43
N ASP A 95 -13.72 -4.29 8.50
CA ASP A 95 -13.87 -5.57 7.82
C ASP A 95 -12.97 -5.61 6.58
N VAL A 96 -11.91 -6.42 6.61
CA VAL A 96 -11.02 -6.59 5.47
C VAL A 96 -11.40 -7.84 4.69
N GLN A 97 -11.90 -7.66 3.50
CA GLN A 97 -12.28 -8.73 2.57
C GLN A 97 -11.13 -9.03 1.61
N VAL A 98 -10.42 -10.14 1.87
CA VAL A 98 -9.24 -10.52 1.08
C VAL A 98 -9.65 -11.30 -0.17
N ASN A 99 -9.29 -10.78 -1.33
CA ASN A 99 -9.36 -11.46 -2.63
C ASN A 99 -7.94 -11.79 -3.10
N CYS A 100 -7.47 -13.01 -2.79
CA CYS A 100 -6.19 -13.52 -3.25
C CYS A 100 -6.39 -14.40 -4.49
N THR A 101 -6.11 -13.85 -5.67
CA THR A 101 -6.44 -14.51 -6.93
C THR A 101 -5.35 -14.39 -7.98
N SER A 102 -5.19 -15.42 -8.83
CA SER A 102 -4.32 -15.36 -10.00
C SER A 102 -4.83 -14.39 -11.09
N ASP A 103 -6.10 -14.00 -11.05
CA ASP A 103 -6.71 -13.04 -11.98
C ASP A 103 -6.60 -11.57 -11.53
N SER A 104 -5.76 -11.29 -10.54
CA SER A 104 -5.56 -9.94 -9.99
C SER A 104 -5.21 -8.90 -11.06
N ASN A 105 -4.51 -9.28 -12.11
CA ASN A 105 -4.17 -8.39 -13.24
C ASN A 105 -5.39 -7.90 -14.04
N THR A 106 -6.46 -8.65 -14.09
CA THR A 106 -7.71 -8.22 -14.69
C THR A 106 -8.49 -7.33 -13.73
N ILE A 107 -8.63 -7.79 -12.48
CA ILE A 107 -9.44 -7.12 -11.44
C ILE A 107 -8.89 -5.73 -11.11
N ARG A 108 -7.55 -5.59 -10.99
CA ARG A 108 -6.91 -4.30 -10.64
C ARG A 108 -7.21 -3.15 -11.63
N LYS A 109 -7.66 -3.46 -12.83
CA LYS A 109 -8.02 -2.44 -13.83
C LYS A 109 -9.36 -1.77 -13.57
N ASP A 110 -10.19 -2.36 -12.70
CA ASP A 110 -11.47 -1.82 -12.29
C ASP A 110 -11.39 -1.35 -10.83
N PRO A 111 -11.22 -0.05 -10.57
CA PRO A 111 -11.08 0.48 -9.21
C PRO A 111 -12.35 0.29 -8.36
N ALA A 112 -13.49 -0.06 -8.97
CA ALA A 112 -14.70 -0.39 -8.23
C ALA A 112 -14.64 -1.75 -7.53
N GLN A 113 -13.62 -2.59 -7.79
CA GLN A 113 -13.51 -3.95 -7.25
C GLN A 113 -12.52 -4.09 -6.09
N TRP A 114 -11.77 -3.05 -5.75
CA TRP A 114 -10.76 -3.10 -4.68
C TRP A 114 -10.51 -1.70 -4.09
N ASP A 115 -10.03 -1.66 -2.86
CA ASP A 115 -9.61 -0.45 -2.17
C ASP A 115 -8.11 -0.47 -1.91
N VAL A 116 -7.55 -1.66 -1.67
CA VAL A 116 -6.11 -1.90 -1.53
C VAL A 116 -5.67 -2.96 -2.53
N TYR A 117 -4.62 -2.68 -3.30
CA TYR A 117 -3.94 -3.67 -4.13
C TYR A 117 -2.53 -3.89 -3.62
N ALA A 118 -2.31 -5.02 -2.94
CA ALA A 118 -0.99 -5.43 -2.47
C ALA A 118 -0.24 -6.19 -3.57
N SER A 119 0.89 -5.64 -4.00
CA SER A 119 1.72 -6.26 -5.04
C SER A 119 3.21 -6.12 -4.74
N ALA A 120 4.01 -7.03 -5.28
CA ALA A 120 5.47 -6.98 -5.20
C ALA A 120 6.04 -6.39 -6.49
N MET A 121 7.04 -5.53 -6.36
CA MET A 121 7.69 -4.85 -7.47
C MET A 121 9.19 -4.69 -7.22
N VAL A 122 9.98 -4.81 -8.27
CA VAL A 122 11.37 -4.35 -8.28
C VAL A 122 11.38 -2.89 -8.73
N THR A 123 11.69 -1.99 -7.81
CA THR A 123 11.52 -0.54 -8.02
C THR A 123 12.66 0.10 -8.81
N ALA A 124 13.87 -0.44 -8.72
CA ALA A 124 15.05 0.02 -9.46
C ALA A 124 15.82 -1.17 -10.06
N PRO A 125 15.30 -1.86 -11.11
CA PRO A 125 15.89 -3.09 -11.64
C PRO A 125 17.29 -2.90 -12.23
N THR A 126 17.62 -1.70 -12.71
CA THR A 126 18.94 -1.33 -13.23
C THR A 126 19.74 -0.42 -12.28
N GLY A 127 19.24 -0.18 -11.08
CA GLY A 127 19.76 0.83 -10.16
C GLY A 127 19.25 2.25 -10.44
N ASP A 128 18.39 2.43 -11.45
CA ASP A 128 17.83 3.70 -11.86
C ASP A 128 16.41 3.88 -11.26
N PRO A 129 16.14 4.98 -10.53
CA PRO A 129 14.83 5.26 -9.96
C PRO A 129 13.75 5.61 -11.01
N GLU A 130 14.11 6.03 -12.21
CA GLU A 130 13.17 6.43 -13.26
C GLU A 130 12.13 5.34 -13.57
N ASN A 131 12.56 4.07 -13.54
CA ASN A 131 11.67 2.95 -13.83
C ASN A 131 10.43 2.90 -12.91
N PHE A 132 10.59 3.21 -11.64
CA PHE A 132 9.44 3.23 -10.72
C PHE A 132 8.44 4.31 -11.10
N PHE A 133 8.91 5.53 -11.33
CA PHE A 133 8.03 6.66 -11.63
C PHE A 133 7.31 6.45 -12.96
N THR A 134 8.04 6.11 -14.02
CA THR A 134 7.46 5.89 -15.35
C THR A 134 6.51 4.69 -15.42
N THR A 135 6.67 3.71 -14.54
CA THR A 135 5.83 2.51 -14.52
C THR A 135 4.62 2.64 -13.59
N CYS A 136 4.75 3.34 -12.44
CA CYS A 136 3.77 3.29 -11.36
C CYS A 136 3.17 4.63 -10.95
N ALA A 137 3.84 5.75 -11.19
CA ALA A 137 3.49 6.98 -10.49
C ALA A 137 3.05 8.14 -11.41
N LEU A 138 3.39 8.12 -12.70
CA LEU A 138 2.96 9.14 -13.65
C LEU A 138 1.56 8.85 -14.18
N ASP A 139 0.88 9.87 -14.68
CA ASP A 139 -0.53 9.78 -15.15
C ASP A 139 -0.77 8.67 -16.18
N ASN A 140 0.17 8.48 -17.10
CA ASN A 140 0.07 7.48 -18.16
C ASN A 140 0.82 6.17 -17.83
N SER A 141 1.24 5.99 -16.59
CA SER A 141 1.94 4.78 -16.16
C SER A 141 1.02 3.56 -16.17
N VAL A 142 1.51 2.45 -16.73
CA VAL A 142 0.72 1.21 -16.90
C VAL A 142 0.30 0.56 -15.57
N SER A 143 0.96 0.91 -14.49
CA SER A 143 0.70 0.40 -13.13
C SER A 143 0.25 1.48 -12.15
N ASN A 144 -0.10 2.68 -12.61
CA ASN A 144 -0.75 3.69 -11.77
C ASN A 144 -2.24 3.33 -11.56
N ASN A 145 -2.47 2.19 -10.90
CA ASN A 145 -3.83 1.69 -10.68
C ASN A 145 -4.63 2.53 -9.65
N GLY A 146 -3.93 3.26 -8.79
CA GLY A 146 -4.52 4.18 -7.81
C GLY A 146 -4.87 5.54 -8.38
N HIS A 147 -4.64 5.76 -9.69
CA HIS A 147 -4.90 7.04 -10.37
C HIS A 147 -4.24 8.24 -9.67
N TYR A 148 -3.04 8.03 -9.11
CA TYR A 148 -2.28 9.12 -8.52
C TYR A 148 -1.96 10.17 -9.58
N HIS A 149 -2.15 11.44 -9.23
CA HIS A 149 -1.88 12.58 -10.10
C HIS A 149 -1.08 13.65 -9.38
N SER A 150 0.02 14.10 -9.98
CA SER A 150 0.82 15.22 -9.47
C SER A 150 1.58 15.92 -10.60
N VAL A 151 1.19 17.15 -10.90
CA VAL A 151 1.88 17.99 -11.89
C VAL A 151 3.37 18.16 -11.55
N LYS A 152 3.68 18.35 -10.25
CA LYS A 152 5.06 18.48 -9.80
C LYS A 152 5.87 17.20 -10.03
N LEU A 153 5.27 16.02 -9.82
CA LEU A 153 5.94 14.75 -10.09
C LEU A 153 6.22 14.56 -11.57
N GLU A 154 5.27 14.91 -12.44
CA GLU A 154 5.44 14.88 -13.90
C GLU A 154 6.60 15.76 -14.37
N GLU A 155 6.74 16.95 -13.79
CA GLU A 155 7.84 17.88 -14.09
C GLU A 155 9.19 17.31 -13.62
N LEU A 156 9.27 16.85 -12.36
CA LEU A 156 10.49 16.27 -11.78
C LEU A 156 10.94 15.01 -12.53
N ALA A 157 10.02 14.14 -12.95
CA ALA A 157 10.35 12.97 -13.73
C ALA A 157 10.94 13.31 -15.11
N LYS A 158 10.45 14.38 -15.75
CA LYS A 158 11.03 14.89 -17.01
C LYS A 158 12.44 15.48 -16.83
N GLU A 159 12.71 16.09 -15.67
CA GLU A 159 14.03 16.61 -15.33
C GLU A 159 14.99 15.47 -15.03
N MET A 160 14.57 14.48 -14.23
CA MET A 160 15.34 13.30 -13.88
C MET A 160 15.82 12.52 -15.11
N GLY A 161 14.98 12.36 -16.14
CA GLY A 161 15.37 11.71 -17.40
C GLY A 161 16.43 12.46 -18.24
N LYS A 162 16.89 13.63 -17.78
CA LYS A 162 17.98 14.43 -18.40
C LYS A 162 19.22 14.53 -17.52
N GLU A 163 19.11 14.07 -16.27
CA GLU A 163 20.21 14.10 -15.30
C GLU A 163 21.14 12.91 -15.54
N PHE A 164 22.45 13.18 -15.57
CA PHE A 164 23.50 12.18 -15.80
C PHE A 164 24.48 12.09 -14.61
N ASP A 165 24.39 13.00 -13.64
CA ASP A 165 25.16 12.92 -12.39
C ASP A 165 24.36 12.13 -11.34
N VAL A 166 24.96 11.06 -10.81
CA VAL A 166 24.36 10.13 -9.85
C VAL A 166 24.91 10.38 -8.44
#